data_89229721c974d79f73531ca641eefc7b
#
_entry.id   89229721c974d79f73531ca641eefc7b
#
_cell.length_a   1.000
_cell.length_b   1.000
_cell.length_c   1.000
_cell.angle_alpha   90.00
_cell.angle_beta   90.00
_cell.angle_gamma   90.00
#
_symmetry.space_group_name_H-M   'P 1'
#
loop_
_entity.id
_entity.type
_entity.pdbx_description
1 polymer ?
#
loop_
_entity_poly.entity_id
_entity_poly.type
_entity_poly.pdbx_seq_one_letter_code
_entity_poly.pdbx_strand_id
1 'polypeptide(L)'
;MEILIATGRLAENTVRKAAGEKADVLVADIDIAAFITPKKLTRAFEEAGLSKKYDLILLPGLVPGDFSKVSDELDCKIRLGPKHAYDLGFVLRFAEEVEFSVKVPACELLADVRKEEALELIREAEEEAVSPLSLRGVKLGGNSRMKVMGEIVGAAELNPADLEIKIEAFIARGADIIDLGATLNTLPGQVRSTVFLAKSLTDIPISIDTLDPELIKEGIEAGADLVLSLNSTNMETAGSVVAKAGVAAVIIPDEGNSLESLVNNIESARRLGIERIIADPVLDPVGHNITESIVRYHEFHRRYPDIPLFFGAGNVTELMDVDTIGVNATLCGIGAETGASILFTPEYSDKAQGSIGELKKASEMMQLCRIRESSPKDLGIDLLFIKEKRKRPDSPLPEKVITARASKNWRQDPAGPVRVRIVPDKINGNGGLIVAEHEKAAIAGESAREVMDTLIELELVSRLDHAAYLGRELEKAELALRFNRSYAQDDIF
;
A
#
# COMPACT_ATOMS: atom_id res chain seq x y z
N MET A 1 27.63 -25.93 -2.45
CA MET A 1 26.64 -26.58 -3.33
C MET A 1 26.92 -26.21 -4.77
N GLU A 2 26.99 -27.19 -5.69
CA GLU A 2 27.19 -26.92 -7.12
C GLU A 2 25.86 -26.72 -7.81
N ILE A 3 25.65 -25.53 -8.38
CA ILE A 3 24.36 -25.13 -8.94
C ILE A 3 24.49 -24.90 -10.45
N LEU A 4 23.51 -25.44 -11.20
CA LEU A 4 23.36 -25.17 -12.62
C LEU A 4 22.03 -24.46 -12.90
N ILE A 5 22.06 -23.44 -13.73
CA ILE A 5 20.86 -22.71 -14.14
C ILE A 5 20.59 -23.00 -15.61
N ALA A 6 19.45 -23.60 -15.90
CA ALA A 6 19.00 -23.80 -17.27
C ALA A 6 18.25 -22.58 -17.77
N THR A 7 18.56 -22.10 -18.98
CA THR A 7 17.91 -20.95 -19.60
C THR A 7 17.76 -21.10 -21.10
N GLY A 8 17.07 -20.17 -21.76
CA GLY A 8 16.99 -20.03 -23.21
C GLY A 8 17.88 -18.89 -23.70
N ARG A 9 18.05 -18.82 -25.05
CA ARG A 9 18.96 -17.88 -25.71
C ARG A 9 18.66 -16.41 -25.39
N LEU A 10 17.39 -16.00 -25.35
CA LEU A 10 17.01 -14.60 -25.11
C LEU A 10 17.33 -14.11 -23.67
N ALA A 11 17.38 -14.99 -22.69
CA ALA A 11 17.66 -14.63 -21.31
C ALA A 11 19.13 -14.90 -20.90
N GLU A 12 19.95 -15.48 -21.76
CA GLU A 12 21.31 -15.93 -21.43
C GLU A 12 22.15 -14.83 -20.76
N ASN A 13 22.27 -13.65 -21.38
CA ASN A 13 23.11 -12.57 -20.86
C ASN A 13 22.66 -12.11 -19.45
N THR A 14 21.35 -12.00 -19.24
CA THR A 14 20.77 -11.60 -17.95
C THR A 14 21.01 -12.66 -16.90
N VAL A 15 20.83 -13.94 -17.27
CA VAL A 15 21.07 -15.08 -16.37
C VAL A 15 22.54 -15.17 -15.98
N ARG A 16 23.49 -15.08 -16.94
CA ARG A 16 24.92 -15.13 -16.66
C ARG A 16 25.35 -13.99 -15.72
N LYS A 17 24.85 -12.77 -15.97
CA LYS A 17 25.13 -11.62 -15.10
C LYS A 17 24.61 -11.84 -13.68
N ALA A 18 23.38 -12.39 -13.54
CA ALA A 18 22.74 -12.61 -12.25
C ALA A 18 23.33 -13.83 -11.48
N ALA A 19 23.78 -14.87 -12.23
CA ALA A 19 24.45 -16.04 -11.65
C ALA A 19 25.85 -15.71 -11.10
N GLY A 20 26.58 -14.83 -11.79
CA GLY A 20 27.97 -14.49 -11.42
C GLY A 20 28.83 -15.75 -11.29
N GLU A 21 29.56 -15.85 -10.19
CA GLU A 21 30.39 -17.02 -9.83
C GLU A 21 29.64 -18.08 -9.00
N LYS A 22 28.37 -17.81 -8.65
CA LYS A 22 27.58 -18.68 -7.75
C LYS A 22 26.98 -19.90 -8.43
N ALA A 23 26.85 -19.88 -9.76
CA ALA A 23 26.23 -20.98 -10.51
C ALA A 23 26.71 -21.02 -11.95
N ASP A 24 26.81 -22.22 -12.51
CA ASP A 24 27.04 -22.44 -13.94
C ASP A 24 25.74 -22.20 -14.73
N VAL A 25 25.83 -21.87 -16.02
CA VAL A 25 24.69 -21.57 -16.87
C VAL A 25 24.65 -22.49 -18.09
N LEU A 26 23.58 -23.26 -18.22
CA LEU A 26 23.27 -24.12 -19.37
C LEU A 26 22.21 -23.40 -20.26
N VAL A 27 22.58 -23.15 -21.49
CA VAL A 27 21.67 -22.56 -22.49
C VAL A 27 21.08 -23.66 -23.35
N ALA A 28 19.79 -23.90 -23.18
CA ALA A 28 19.07 -24.86 -24.03
C ALA A 28 18.82 -24.28 -25.44
N ASP A 29 18.72 -25.18 -26.44
CA ASP A 29 18.40 -24.79 -27.83
C ASP A 29 16.91 -24.35 -27.95
N ILE A 30 16.60 -23.22 -27.34
CA ILE A 30 15.29 -22.57 -27.36
C ILE A 30 15.44 -21.07 -27.05
N ASP A 31 14.61 -20.25 -27.68
CA ASP A 31 14.65 -18.81 -27.45
C ASP A 31 14.06 -18.42 -26.10
N ILE A 32 12.85 -18.90 -25.79
CA ILE A 32 12.12 -18.58 -24.56
C ILE A 32 12.32 -19.71 -23.54
N ALA A 33 12.98 -19.39 -22.45
CA ALA A 33 13.35 -20.32 -21.39
C ALA A 33 12.15 -21.05 -20.74
N ALA A 34 10.98 -20.42 -20.68
CA ALA A 34 9.76 -21.02 -20.13
C ALA A 34 9.27 -22.28 -20.92
N PHE A 35 9.74 -22.49 -22.14
CA PHE A 35 9.38 -23.64 -22.97
C PHE A 35 10.41 -24.77 -22.92
N ILE A 36 11.31 -24.78 -21.97
CA ILE A 36 12.20 -25.91 -21.71
C ILE A 36 11.35 -27.14 -21.33
N THR A 37 11.57 -28.20 -22.01
CA THR A 37 10.95 -29.51 -21.71
C THR A 37 11.99 -30.50 -21.17
N PRO A 38 11.62 -31.58 -20.49
CA PRO A 38 12.57 -32.63 -20.06
C PRO A 38 13.53 -33.06 -21.16
N LYS A 39 12.98 -33.39 -22.35
CA LYS A 39 13.76 -33.80 -23.52
C LYS A 39 14.77 -32.74 -24.00
N LYS A 40 14.40 -31.45 -23.96
CA LYS A 40 15.29 -30.35 -24.34
C LYS A 40 16.38 -30.13 -23.29
N LEU A 41 16.07 -30.31 -22.02
CA LEU A 41 17.05 -30.20 -20.93
C LEU A 41 18.12 -31.32 -21.06
N THR A 42 17.69 -32.59 -21.21
CA THR A 42 18.59 -33.70 -21.39
C THR A 42 19.52 -33.50 -22.59
N ARG A 43 18.94 -33.10 -23.73
CA ARG A 43 19.72 -32.81 -24.95
C ARG A 43 20.74 -31.68 -24.74
N ALA A 44 20.36 -30.59 -24.08
CA ALA A 44 21.27 -29.48 -23.80
C ALA A 44 22.45 -29.93 -22.90
N PHE A 45 22.17 -30.82 -21.94
CA PHE A 45 23.19 -31.42 -21.09
C PHE A 45 24.21 -32.25 -21.88
N GLU A 46 23.71 -33.09 -22.78
CA GLU A 46 24.53 -33.95 -23.67
C GLU A 46 25.41 -33.09 -24.60
N GLU A 47 24.80 -32.09 -25.27
CA GLU A 47 25.49 -31.21 -26.21
C GLU A 47 26.55 -30.34 -25.53
N ALA A 48 26.33 -29.93 -24.28
CA ALA A 48 27.28 -29.15 -23.52
C ALA A 48 28.46 -29.99 -22.98
N GLY A 49 28.41 -31.33 -23.04
CA GLY A 49 29.45 -32.20 -22.57
C GLY A 49 29.77 -32.02 -21.07
N LEU A 50 28.78 -31.65 -20.27
CA LEU A 50 28.97 -31.37 -18.85
C LEU A 50 29.32 -32.67 -18.10
N SER A 51 30.56 -32.75 -17.61
CA SER A 51 31.05 -33.88 -16.80
C SER A 51 31.00 -33.58 -15.29
N LYS A 52 30.73 -32.35 -14.92
CA LYS A 52 30.62 -31.88 -13.53
C LYS A 52 29.31 -32.37 -12.93
N LYS A 53 29.36 -32.87 -11.69
CA LYS A 53 28.15 -33.22 -10.94
C LYS A 53 27.59 -31.95 -10.29
N TYR A 54 26.28 -31.75 -10.43
CA TYR A 54 25.55 -30.65 -9.80
C TYR A 54 24.63 -31.19 -8.71
N ASP A 55 24.51 -30.42 -7.62
CA ASP A 55 23.58 -30.72 -6.52
C ASP A 55 22.16 -30.24 -6.84
N LEU A 56 22.07 -29.11 -7.57
CA LEU A 56 20.82 -28.42 -7.88
C LEU A 56 20.82 -27.88 -9.32
N ILE A 57 19.76 -28.14 -10.05
CA ILE A 57 19.44 -27.49 -11.32
C ILE A 57 18.23 -26.60 -11.12
N LEU A 58 18.37 -25.31 -11.37
CA LEU A 58 17.26 -24.36 -11.38
C LEU A 58 16.74 -24.17 -12.79
N LEU A 59 15.47 -24.52 -12.99
CA LEU A 59 14.72 -24.21 -14.20
C LEU A 59 14.07 -22.82 -14.07
N PRO A 60 13.73 -22.15 -15.20
CA PRO A 60 12.90 -20.94 -15.12
C PRO A 60 11.58 -21.23 -14.40
N GLY A 61 11.16 -20.33 -13.49
CA GLY A 61 9.98 -20.53 -12.65
C GLY A 61 8.64 -20.67 -13.38
N LEU A 62 8.60 -20.44 -14.68
CA LEU A 62 7.41 -20.59 -15.54
C LEU A 62 7.43 -21.89 -16.35
N VAL A 63 8.42 -22.75 -16.18
CA VAL A 63 8.50 -24.04 -16.91
C VAL A 63 7.43 -24.98 -16.40
N PRO A 64 6.48 -25.42 -17.24
CA PRO A 64 5.55 -26.47 -16.89
C PRO A 64 6.18 -27.85 -17.15
N GLY A 65 5.82 -28.84 -16.37
CA GLY A 65 6.16 -30.22 -16.63
C GLY A 65 6.80 -30.96 -15.47
N ASP A 66 6.87 -32.28 -15.63
CA ASP A 66 7.48 -33.16 -14.66
C ASP A 66 8.91 -33.54 -15.13
N PHE A 67 9.89 -33.15 -14.31
CA PHE A 67 11.31 -33.38 -14.54
C PHE A 67 11.88 -34.51 -13.64
N SER A 68 11.03 -35.26 -12.95
CA SER A 68 11.45 -36.31 -12.01
C SER A 68 12.39 -37.35 -12.68
N LYS A 69 12.05 -37.82 -13.87
CA LYS A 69 12.90 -38.78 -14.61
C LYS A 69 14.28 -38.24 -14.93
N VAL A 70 14.35 -36.97 -15.37
CA VAL A 70 15.63 -36.32 -15.67
C VAL A 70 16.43 -36.08 -14.38
N SER A 71 15.74 -35.75 -13.29
CA SER A 71 16.35 -35.63 -11.97
C SER A 71 17.01 -36.93 -11.50
N ASP A 72 16.32 -38.08 -11.71
CA ASP A 72 16.83 -39.40 -11.37
C ASP A 72 18.00 -39.81 -12.29
N GLU A 73 17.91 -39.54 -13.60
CA GLU A 73 18.95 -39.82 -14.58
C GLU A 73 20.23 -39.03 -14.31
N LEU A 74 20.13 -37.78 -13.89
CA LEU A 74 21.26 -36.89 -13.60
C LEU A 74 21.75 -36.99 -12.14
N ASP A 75 21.08 -37.75 -11.30
CA ASP A 75 21.32 -37.81 -9.84
C ASP A 75 21.47 -36.43 -9.22
N CYS A 76 20.52 -35.51 -9.57
CA CYS A 76 20.56 -34.10 -9.22
C CYS A 76 19.16 -33.58 -8.95
N LYS A 77 19.00 -32.68 -7.93
CA LYS A 77 17.72 -32.04 -7.66
C LYS A 77 17.38 -31.04 -8.77
N ILE A 78 16.25 -31.21 -9.46
CA ILE A 78 15.73 -30.24 -10.41
C ILE A 78 14.57 -29.49 -9.76
N ARG A 79 14.65 -28.16 -9.70
CA ARG A 79 13.67 -27.28 -9.02
C ARG A 79 13.35 -26.06 -9.86
N LEU A 80 12.21 -25.42 -9.56
CA LEU A 80 11.85 -24.15 -10.18
C LEU A 80 12.64 -23.02 -9.53
N GLY A 81 13.38 -22.29 -10.34
CA GLY A 81 14.00 -21.02 -10.00
C GLY A 81 12.99 -19.88 -10.05
N PRO A 82 13.44 -18.62 -10.15
CA PRO A 82 12.54 -17.48 -10.25
C PRO A 82 11.85 -17.41 -11.62
N LYS A 83 10.70 -16.72 -11.66
CA LYS A 83 9.98 -16.42 -12.91
C LYS A 83 10.76 -15.46 -13.81
N HIS A 84 11.65 -14.68 -13.26
CA HIS A 84 12.48 -13.70 -13.97
C HIS A 84 13.95 -13.87 -13.66
N ALA A 85 14.75 -13.74 -14.71
CA ALA A 85 16.20 -13.82 -14.62
C ALA A 85 16.79 -12.76 -13.66
N TYR A 86 16.18 -11.59 -13.53
CA TYR A 86 16.62 -10.54 -12.60
C TYR A 86 16.51 -10.94 -11.13
N ASP A 87 15.58 -11.83 -10.78
CA ASP A 87 15.41 -12.30 -9.39
C ASP A 87 16.40 -13.40 -9.01
N LEU A 88 17.18 -13.91 -9.99
CA LEU A 88 18.06 -15.04 -9.79
C LEU A 88 19.15 -14.77 -8.76
N GLY A 89 19.77 -13.59 -8.80
CA GLY A 89 20.80 -13.20 -7.83
C GLY A 89 20.29 -13.21 -6.39
N PHE A 90 19.04 -12.81 -6.18
CA PHE A 90 18.37 -12.90 -4.89
C PHE A 90 18.13 -14.37 -4.49
N VAL A 91 17.55 -15.17 -5.37
CA VAL A 91 17.23 -16.59 -5.12
C VAL A 91 18.49 -17.41 -4.77
N LEU A 92 19.61 -17.14 -5.47
CA LEU A 92 20.87 -17.84 -5.23
C LEU A 92 21.51 -17.55 -3.85
N ARG A 93 21.10 -16.48 -3.16
CA ARG A 93 21.56 -16.23 -1.79
C ARG A 93 21.02 -17.26 -0.80
N PHE A 94 19.84 -17.81 -1.10
CA PHE A 94 19.11 -18.75 -0.24
C PHE A 94 19.18 -20.21 -0.72
N ALA A 95 20.03 -20.49 -1.73
CA ALA A 95 20.06 -21.82 -2.36
C ALA A 95 20.52 -22.94 -1.41
N GLU A 96 21.26 -22.64 -0.37
CA GLU A 96 21.69 -23.60 0.67
C GLU A 96 20.75 -23.66 1.87
N GLU A 97 19.89 -22.66 2.05
CA GLU A 97 19.02 -22.52 3.22
C GLU A 97 17.58 -22.98 2.95
N VAL A 98 17.12 -22.86 1.69
CA VAL A 98 15.73 -23.11 1.31
C VAL A 98 15.62 -24.29 0.35
N GLU A 99 14.75 -25.24 0.66
CA GLU A 99 14.40 -26.30 -0.27
C GLU A 99 13.42 -25.79 -1.32
N PHE A 100 13.90 -25.56 -2.55
CA PHE A 100 13.05 -25.10 -3.65
C PHE A 100 12.07 -26.18 -4.11
N SER A 101 10.94 -25.74 -4.67
CA SER A 101 9.83 -26.58 -5.08
C SER A 101 9.91 -26.95 -6.56
N VAL A 102 9.28 -28.07 -6.90
CA VAL A 102 9.00 -28.48 -8.30
C VAL A 102 7.72 -27.84 -8.85
N LYS A 103 6.91 -27.20 -8.01
CA LYS A 103 5.59 -26.64 -8.37
C LYS A 103 5.50 -25.12 -8.15
N VAL A 104 6.18 -24.61 -7.15
CA VAL A 104 6.13 -23.19 -6.76
C VAL A 104 7.44 -22.53 -7.15
N PRO A 105 7.43 -21.46 -7.96
CA PRO A 105 8.64 -20.72 -8.33
C PRO A 105 9.38 -20.17 -7.11
N ALA A 106 10.72 -20.18 -7.15
CA ALA A 106 11.55 -19.73 -6.03
C ALA A 106 11.26 -18.29 -5.58
N CYS A 107 10.92 -17.38 -6.50
CA CYS A 107 10.56 -16.01 -6.16
C CYS A 107 9.23 -15.88 -5.40
N GLU A 108 8.34 -16.87 -5.50
CA GLU A 108 7.10 -16.92 -4.70
C GLU A 108 7.38 -17.53 -3.33
N LEU A 109 8.20 -18.56 -3.25
CA LEU A 109 8.63 -19.15 -1.97
C LEU A 109 9.37 -18.14 -1.09
N LEU A 110 10.12 -17.23 -1.69
CA LEU A 110 10.92 -16.23 -1.01
C LEU A 110 10.24 -14.85 -0.94
N ALA A 111 8.93 -14.76 -1.26
CA ALA A 111 8.23 -13.48 -1.30
C ALA A 111 8.21 -12.77 0.06
N ASP A 112 7.94 -13.51 1.14
CA ASP A 112 7.91 -12.95 2.49
C ASP A 112 9.29 -12.51 2.96
N VAL A 113 10.33 -13.33 2.70
CA VAL A 113 11.73 -12.97 3.01
C VAL A 113 12.13 -11.68 2.30
N ARG A 114 11.76 -11.56 1.00
CA ARG A 114 12.04 -10.35 0.23
C ARG A 114 11.31 -9.11 0.75
N LYS A 115 10.09 -9.30 1.25
CA LYS A 115 9.31 -8.24 1.89
C LYS A 115 9.96 -7.80 3.21
N GLU A 116 10.34 -8.76 4.05
CA GLU A 116 11.01 -8.50 5.32
C GLU A 116 12.34 -7.74 5.12
N GLU A 117 13.18 -8.18 4.18
CA GLU A 117 14.41 -7.46 3.84
C GLU A 117 14.14 -6.02 3.33
N ALA A 118 13.07 -5.84 2.54
CA ALA A 118 12.71 -4.51 2.07
C ALA A 118 12.29 -3.58 3.20
N LEU A 119 11.49 -4.10 4.16
CA LEU A 119 11.05 -3.33 5.32
C LEU A 119 12.21 -3.03 6.28
N GLU A 120 13.15 -3.99 6.43
CA GLU A 120 14.35 -3.78 7.23
C GLU A 120 15.23 -2.66 6.67
N LEU A 121 15.49 -2.67 5.36
CA LEU A 121 16.25 -1.60 4.69
C LEU A 121 15.60 -0.21 4.88
N ILE A 122 14.26 -0.14 4.87
CA ILE A 122 13.54 1.11 5.13
C ILE A 122 13.75 1.55 6.57
N ARG A 123 13.68 0.62 7.54
CA ARG A 123 13.85 0.90 8.96
C ARG A 123 15.27 1.41 9.25
N GLU A 124 16.29 0.71 8.77
CA GLU A 124 17.70 1.11 8.92
C GLU A 124 17.94 2.51 8.32
N ALA A 125 17.44 2.73 7.09
CA ALA A 125 17.58 4.04 6.43
C ALA A 125 16.85 5.17 7.20
N GLU A 126 15.72 4.86 7.84
CA GLU A 126 15.00 5.85 8.66
C GLU A 126 15.71 6.13 9.99
N GLU A 127 16.31 5.11 10.62
CA GLU A 127 17.11 5.29 11.83
C GLU A 127 18.32 6.18 11.58
N GLU A 128 19.01 6.00 10.45
CA GLU A 128 20.18 6.79 10.04
C GLU A 128 19.82 8.14 9.41
N ALA A 129 18.54 8.37 9.10
CA ALA A 129 18.12 9.58 8.38
C ALA A 129 18.45 10.86 9.15
N VAL A 130 18.98 11.84 8.42
CA VAL A 130 19.16 13.22 8.88
C VAL A 130 18.02 14.07 8.36
N SER A 131 17.34 14.79 9.25
CA SER A 131 16.19 15.62 8.91
C SER A 131 16.31 17.02 9.50
N PRO A 132 15.86 18.06 8.78
CA PRO A 132 15.89 19.44 9.27
C PRO A 132 14.87 19.70 10.38
N LEU A 133 13.83 18.88 10.49
CA LEU A 133 12.76 19.02 11.48
C LEU A 133 12.34 17.65 12.03
N SER A 134 11.97 17.60 13.29
CA SER A 134 11.39 16.42 13.93
C SER A 134 10.22 16.81 14.82
N LEU A 135 9.11 16.06 14.74
CA LEU A 135 7.93 16.18 15.61
C LEU A 135 7.85 14.91 16.48
N ARG A 136 8.04 15.04 17.79
CA ARG A 136 8.00 13.88 18.72
C ARG A 136 8.82 12.67 18.23
N GLY A 137 9.97 12.90 17.59
CA GLY A 137 10.81 11.85 17.03
C GLY A 137 10.49 11.47 15.58
N VAL A 138 9.36 11.91 15.03
CA VAL A 138 9.03 11.73 13.60
C VAL A 138 9.85 12.71 12.77
N LYS A 139 10.79 12.19 11.98
CA LYS A 139 11.71 12.97 11.15
C LYS A 139 11.00 13.49 9.89
N LEU A 140 11.18 14.77 9.54
CA LEU A 140 10.56 15.41 8.37
C LEU A 140 11.61 16.03 7.47
N GLY A 141 11.61 15.64 6.22
CA GLY A 141 12.57 16.13 5.21
C GLY A 141 13.92 15.45 5.25
N GLY A 142 14.90 16.01 4.53
CA GLY A 142 16.21 15.42 4.35
C GLY A 142 16.16 14.07 3.64
N ASN A 143 16.81 13.07 4.22
CA ASN A 143 16.77 11.71 3.67
C ASN A 143 15.83 10.76 4.42
N SER A 144 14.95 11.27 5.29
CA SER A 144 13.89 10.44 5.89
C SER A 144 12.80 10.09 4.87
N ARG A 145 12.08 9.01 5.14
CA ARG A 145 10.89 8.64 4.36
C ARG A 145 9.83 9.74 4.46
N MET A 146 9.09 10.01 3.38
CA MET A 146 7.90 10.89 3.44
C MET A 146 6.90 10.33 4.45
N LYS A 147 6.40 11.17 5.34
CA LYS A 147 5.44 10.79 6.38
C LYS A 147 4.01 10.96 5.89
N VAL A 148 3.13 10.08 6.35
CA VAL A 148 1.71 10.17 6.04
C VAL A 148 0.98 10.86 7.18
N MET A 149 0.25 11.90 6.84
CA MET A 149 -0.60 12.66 7.74
C MET A 149 -2.06 12.42 7.36
N GLY A 150 -2.81 11.86 8.29
CA GLY A 150 -4.24 11.62 8.13
C GLY A 150 -5.06 12.67 8.87
N GLU A 151 -5.98 13.33 8.16
CA GLU A 151 -6.89 14.31 8.78
C GLU A 151 -8.19 13.63 9.21
N ILE A 152 -8.59 13.88 10.44
CA ILE A 152 -9.93 13.58 10.94
C ILE A 152 -10.76 14.85 10.77
N VAL A 153 -11.49 14.92 9.65
CA VAL A 153 -12.36 16.07 9.33
C VAL A 153 -13.45 16.22 10.38
N GLY A 154 -13.63 17.44 10.91
CA GLY A 154 -14.63 17.74 11.94
C GLY A 154 -14.36 17.00 13.25
N ALA A 155 -13.10 16.79 13.60
CA ALA A 155 -12.71 16.01 14.78
C ALA A 155 -13.33 16.53 16.08
N ALA A 156 -13.51 17.85 16.19
CA ALA A 156 -14.06 18.49 17.38
C ALA A 156 -15.57 18.25 17.59
N GLU A 157 -16.28 17.79 16.55
CA GLU A 157 -17.72 17.48 16.61
C GLU A 157 -17.98 15.99 16.88
N LEU A 158 -16.95 15.14 16.83
CA LEU A 158 -17.07 13.72 17.15
C LEU A 158 -17.24 13.48 18.65
N ASN A 159 -18.00 12.47 19.02
CA ASN A 159 -17.97 12.01 20.39
C ASN A 159 -16.62 11.32 20.70
N PRO A 160 -16.20 11.24 21.97
CA PRO A 160 -14.90 10.69 22.35
C PRO A 160 -14.63 9.28 21.82
N ALA A 161 -15.62 8.39 21.82
CA ALA A 161 -15.44 7.01 21.37
C ALA A 161 -15.24 6.91 19.84
N ASP A 162 -15.96 7.71 19.06
CA ASP A 162 -15.78 7.74 17.60
C ASP A 162 -14.42 8.37 17.23
N LEU A 163 -13.96 9.38 17.96
CA LEU A 163 -12.64 9.97 17.77
C LEU A 163 -11.53 8.95 18.07
N GLU A 164 -11.63 8.22 19.18
CA GLU A 164 -10.70 7.14 19.56
C GLU A 164 -10.59 6.09 18.44
N ILE A 165 -11.73 5.54 17.98
CA ILE A 165 -11.78 4.56 16.88
C ILE A 165 -11.11 5.10 15.62
N LYS A 166 -11.33 6.37 15.25
CA LYS A 166 -10.71 6.96 14.06
C LYS A 166 -9.20 7.12 14.20
N ILE A 167 -8.72 7.57 15.37
CA ILE A 167 -7.29 7.71 15.65
C ILE A 167 -6.61 6.34 15.57
N GLU A 168 -7.18 5.32 16.24
CA GLU A 168 -6.66 3.95 16.19
C GLU A 168 -6.63 3.40 14.76
N ALA A 169 -7.70 3.60 13.99
CA ALA A 169 -7.78 3.16 12.60
C ALA A 169 -6.72 3.83 11.71
N PHE A 170 -6.49 5.13 11.86
CA PHE A 170 -5.49 5.86 11.07
C PHE A 170 -4.08 5.39 11.42
N ILE A 171 -3.78 5.18 12.70
CA ILE A 171 -2.48 4.64 13.16
C ILE A 171 -2.27 3.22 12.64
N ALA A 172 -3.28 2.34 12.75
CA ALA A 172 -3.22 0.97 12.25
C ALA A 172 -2.97 0.90 10.74
N ARG A 173 -3.49 1.87 9.96
CA ARG A 173 -3.24 2.02 8.52
C ARG A 173 -1.90 2.66 8.19
N GLY A 174 -1.18 3.19 9.16
CA GLY A 174 0.18 3.68 9.01
C GLY A 174 0.31 5.20 8.94
N ALA A 175 -0.64 5.97 9.48
CA ALA A 175 -0.45 7.40 9.69
C ALA A 175 0.74 7.64 10.64
N ASP A 176 1.61 8.54 10.23
CA ASP A 176 2.75 8.98 11.05
C ASP A 176 2.40 10.24 11.87
N ILE A 177 1.35 10.97 11.47
CA ILE A 177 0.84 12.19 12.09
C ILE A 177 -0.69 12.16 11.99
N ILE A 178 -1.39 12.55 13.05
CA ILE A 178 -2.85 12.75 13.02
C ILE A 178 -3.13 14.26 12.98
N ASP A 179 -3.98 14.65 12.06
CA ASP A 179 -4.48 16.00 11.95
C ASP A 179 -5.94 16.07 12.41
N LEU A 180 -6.26 17.09 13.21
CA LEU A 180 -7.57 17.30 13.78
C LEU A 180 -8.21 18.53 13.12
N GLY A 181 -9.06 18.27 12.11
CA GLY A 181 -9.76 19.30 11.37
C GLY A 181 -10.85 19.98 12.22
N ALA A 182 -10.83 21.31 12.28
CA ALA A 182 -11.88 22.12 12.86
C ALA A 182 -12.83 22.65 11.78
N THR A 183 -14.13 22.71 12.07
CA THR A 183 -15.12 23.34 11.17
C THR A 183 -15.36 24.80 11.54
N LEU A 184 -16.12 25.51 10.70
CA LEU A 184 -16.50 26.91 10.96
C LEU A 184 -17.33 27.11 12.24
N ASN A 185 -17.95 26.05 12.77
CA ASN A 185 -18.79 26.11 13.96
C ASN A 185 -18.09 25.53 15.20
N THR A 186 -16.84 25.12 15.09
CA THR A 186 -16.08 24.57 16.21
C THR A 186 -15.83 25.61 17.28
N LEU A 187 -16.06 25.27 18.52
CA LEU A 187 -15.82 26.15 19.66
C LEU A 187 -14.42 25.93 20.26
N PRO A 188 -13.78 26.96 20.84
CA PRO A 188 -12.45 26.83 21.46
C PRO A 188 -12.34 25.71 22.49
N GLY A 189 -13.32 25.54 23.36
CA GLY A 189 -13.34 24.47 24.34
C GLY A 189 -13.44 23.06 23.74
N GLN A 190 -14.03 22.90 22.54
CA GLN A 190 -14.08 21.63 21.83
C GLN A 190 -12.69 21.28 21.28
N VAL A 191 -11.97 22.23 20.66
CA VAL A 191 -10.59 22.02 20.21
C VAL A 191 -9.72 21.57 21.36
N ARG A 192 -9.77 22.27 22.51
CA ARG A 192 -9.00 21.93 23.70
C ARG A 192 -9.25 20.47 24.14
N SER A 193 -10.52 20.07 24.26
CA SER A 193 -10.88 18.71 24.70
C SER A 193 -10.48 17.66 23.68
N THR A 194 -10.63 17.91 22.37
CA THR A 194 -10.29 17.00 21.27
C THR A 194 -8.78 16.78 21.18
N VAL A 195 -7.98 17.85 21.22
CA VAL A 195 -6.51 17.73 21.22
C VAL A 195 -6.02 17.02 22.47
N PHE A 196 -6.56 17.36 23.66
CA PHE A 196 -6.19 16.72 24.90
C PHE A 196 -6.51 15.20 24.88
N LEU A 197 -7.67 14.82 24.38
CA LEU A 197 -8.04 13.41 24.21
C LEU A 197 -7.10 12.71 23.24
N ALA A 198 -6.88 13.25 22.04
CA ALA A 198 -5.97 12.67 21.06
C ALA A 198 -4.56 12.47 21.63
N LYS A 199 -4.04 13.45 22.35
CA LYS A 199 -2.72 13.38 23.03
C LYS A 199 -2.67 12.31 24.12
N SER A 200 -3.80 11.95 24.73
CA SER A 200 -3.86 10.88 25.73
C SER A 200 -3.92 9.47 25.12
N LEU A 201 -4.34 9.37 23.86
CA LEU A 201 -4.53 8.10 23.16
C LEU A 201 -3.27 7.63 22.41
N THR A 202 -2.37 8.57 22.03
CA THR A 202 -1.23 8.22 21.19
C THR A 202 0.00 9.10 21.44
N ASP A 203 1.17 8.52 21.13
CA ASP A 203 2.46 9.22 21.16
C ASP A 203 2.87 9.84 19.83
N ILE A 204 2.16 9.58 18.72
CA ILE A 204 2.48 10.22 17.44
C ILE A 204 2.11 11.70 17.47
N PRO A 205 2.70 12.56 16.61
CA PRO A 205 2.38 13.98 16.56
C PRO A 205 0.92 14.23 16.24
N ILE A 206 0.35 15.23 16.94
CA ILE A 206 -1.01 15.71 16.71
C ILE A 206 -0.94 17.13 16.16
N SER A 207 -1.65 17.41 15.07
CA SER A 207 -1.85 18.75 14.55
C SER A 207 -3.29 19.23 14.72
N ILE A 208 -3.47 20.53 14.58
CA ILE A 208 -4.76 21.19 14.51
C ILE A 208 -4.88 21.94 13.19
N ASP A 209 -5.92 21.64 12.39
CA ASP A 209 -6.19 22.33 11.12
C ASP A 209 -7.31 23.34 11.27
N THR A 210 -6.90 24.61 11.26
CA THR A 210 -7.77 25.77 11.26
C THR A 210 -6.99 27.04 10.93
N LEU A 211 -7.65 28.03 10.34
CA LEU A 211 -7.12 29.38 10.17
C LEU A 211 -7.53 30.34 11.31
N ASP A 212 -8.43 29.93 12.21
CA ASP A 212 -8.92 30.75 13.31
C ASP A 212 -7.85 30.86 14.41
N PRO A 213 -7.37 32.12 14.74
CA PRO A 213 -6.32 32.29 15.72
C PRO A 213 -6.69 31.86 17.14
N GLU A 214 -7.96 31.90 17.50
CA GLU A 214 -8.43 31.49 18.83
C GLU A 214 -8.41 29.96 18.94
N LEU A 215 -8.87 29.27 17.90
CA LEU A 215 -8.80 27.80 17.84
C LEU A 215 -7.36 27.29 17.79
N ILE A 216 -6.47 27.98 17.04
CA ILE A 216 -5.02 27.68 17.02
C ILE A 216 -4.43 27.77 18.42
N LYS A 217 -4.74 28.86 19.14
CA LYS A 217 -4.27 29.06 20.51
C LYS A 217 -4.73 27.95 21.44
N GLU A 218 -5.99 27.55 21.39
CA GLU A 218 -6.55 26.49 22.21
C GLU A 218 -5.91 25.15 21.90
N GLY A 219 -5.68 24.83 20.62
CA GLY A 219 -4.99 23.64 20.19
C GLY A 219 -3.55 23.56 20.72
N ILE A 220 -2.81 24.66 20.65
CA ILE A 220 -1.45 24.75 21.18
C ILE A 220 -1.44 24.60 22.71
N GLU A 221 -2.33 25.27 23.43
CA GLU A 221 -2.44 25.16 24.89
C GLU A 221 -2.84 23.75 25.34
N ALA A 222 -3.58 23.00 24.51
CA ALA A 222 -3.91 21.59 24.74
C ALA A 222 -2.79 20.62 24.38
N GLY A 223 -1.70 21.09 23.73
CA GLY A 223 -0.50 20.30 23.45
C GLY A 223 -0.37 19.83 22.00
N ALA A 224 -1.00 20.49 21.03
CA ALA A 224 -0.75 20.21 19.62
C ALA A 224 0.74 20.40 19.26
N ASP A 225 1.27 19.52 18.42
CA ASP A 225 2.68 19.52 18.01
C ASP A 225 2.91 20.31 16.72
N LEU A 226 1.83 20.57 15.95
CA LEU A 226 1.85 21.22 14.65
C LEU A 226 0.55 22.01 14.45
N VAL A 227 0.64 23.13 13.72
CA VAL A 227 -0.50 23.95 13.30
C VAL A 227 -0.63 23.92 11.77
N LEU A 228 -1.79 23.60 11.27
CA LEU A 228 -2.26 23.80 9.90
C LEU A 228 -3.37 24.88 9.93
N SER A 229 -3.21 26.07 9.34
CA SER A 229 -1.98 26.61 8.75
C SER A 229 -1.88 28.12 9.05
N LEU A 230 -0.76 28.72 8.69
CA LEU A 230 -0.56 30.16 8.79
C LEU A 230 -0.35 30.79 7.41
N ASN A 231 -1.00 31.95 7.20
CA ASN A 231 -0.78 32.81 6.05
C ASN A 231 -0.88 34.30 6.50
N SER A 232 -0.87 35.25 5.57
CA SER A 232 -0.91 36.67 5.92
C SER A 232 -2.13 37.07 6.77
N THR A 233 -3.26 36.35 6.67
CA THR A 233 -4.51 36.72 7.36
C THR A 233 -4.50 36.47 8.87
N ASN A 234 -3.76 35.43 9.32
CA ASN A 234 -3.68 35.01 10.72
C ASN A 234 -2.27 35.10 11.33
N MET A 235 -1.25 35.46 10.53
CA MET A 235 0.15 35.47 10.96
C MET A 235 0.40 36.37 12.15
N GLU A 236 -0.15 37.58 12.18
CA GLU A 236 0.10 38.51 13.29
C GLU A 236 -0.54 38.05 14.60
N THR A 237 -1.72 37.43 14.52
CA THR A 237 -2.50 37.03 15.69
C THR A 237 -2.09 35.67 16.24
N ALA A 238 -2.03 34.67 15.37
CA ALA A 238 -1.66 33.29 15.75
C ALA A 238 -0.15 33.06 15.80
N GLY A 239 0.62 33.71 14.90
CA GLY A 239 2.05 33.48 14.77
C GLY A 239 2.86 33.76 16.04
N SER A 240 2.47 34.80 16.80
CA SER A 240 3.10 35.11 18.09
C SER A 240 2.89 34.00 19.14
N VAL A 241 1.75 33.33 19.10
CA VAL A 241 1.41 32.22 20.00
C VAL A 241 2.22 30.99 19.60
N VAL A 242 2.29 30.69 18.29
CA VAL A 242 3.08 29.58 17.72
C VAL A 242 4.56 29.75 18.07
N ALA A 243 5.13 30.95 17.84
CA ALA A 243 6.52 31.25 18.14
C ALA A 243 6.85 31.08 19.62
N LYS A 244 6.00 31.64 20.51
CA LYS A 244 6.19 31.54 21.96
C LYS A 244 6.13 30.08 22.47
N ALA A 245 5.26 29.28 21.88
CA ALA A 245 5.11 27.88 22.25
C ALA A 245 6.18 26.97 21.62
N GLY A 246 6.93 27.43 20.60
CA GLY A 246 7.92 26.63 19.86
C GLY A 246 7.28 25.48 19.06
N VAL A 247 5.98 25.59 18.75
CA VAL A 247 5.24 24.61 17.96
C VAL A 247 5.59 24.76 16.48
N ALA A 248 5.59 23.67 15.72
CA ALA A 248 5.78 23.74 14.29
C ALA A 248 4.53 24.30 13.58
N ALA A 249 4.72 24.94 12.43
CA ALA A 249 3.60 25.43 11.63
C ALA A 249 3.78 25.16 10.15
N VAL A 250 2.70 24.80 9.49
CA VAL A 250 2.61 24.76 8.03
C VAL A 250 2.30 26.20 7.56
N ILE A 251 3.14 26.72 6.68
CA ILE A 251 2.96 28.04 6.08
C ILE A 251 2.43 27.84 4.67
N ILE A 252 1.32 28.50 4.35
CA ILE A 252 0.68 28.46 3.04
C ILE A 252 0.76 29.82 2.34
N PRO A 253 0.63 29.87 1.00
CA PRO A 253 0.45 31.14 0.28
C PRO A 253 -0.90 31.77 0.59
N ASP A 254 -1.04 33.02 0.21
CA ASP A 254 -2.33 33.71 0.21
C ASP A 254 -3.19 33.28 -0.99
N GLU A 255 -4.39 33.85 -1.10
CA GLU A 255 -5.29 33.59 -2.23
C GLU A 255 -4.58 33.73 -3.57
N GLY A 256 -4.78 32.76 -4.47
CA GLY A 256 -4.09 32.67 -5.75
C GLY A 256 -2.81 31.81 -5.74
N ASN A 257 -2.42 31.26 -4.62
CA ASN A 257 -1.35 30.25 -4.46
C ASN A 257 0.00 30.63 -5.11
N SER A 258 0.43 31.91 -5.02
CA SER A 258 1.69 32.33 -5.61
C SER A 258 2.89 31.92 -4.76
N LEU A 259 3.98 31.51 -5.42
CA LEU A 259 5.24 31.18 -4.77
C LEU A 259 5.81 32.38 -4.00
N GLU A 260 5.62 33.59 -4.53
CA GLU A 260 6.07 34.84 -3.89
C GLU A 260 5.35 35.08 -2.57
N SER A 261 4.01 34.90 -2.52
CA SER A 261 3.26 35.06 -1.26
C SER A 261 3.65 34.04 -0.21
N LEU A 262 3.92 32.78 -0.61
CA LEU A 262 4.43 31.76 0.28
C LEU A 262 5.78 32.16 0.91
N VAL A 263 6.71 32.65 0.09
CA VAL A 263 8.02 33.10 0.57
C VAL A 263 7.88 34.28 1.52
N ASN A 264 7.04 35.27 1.20
CA ASN A 264 6.76 36.42 2.06
C ASN A 264 6.14 36.00 3.40
N ASN A 265 5.24 35.00 3.39
CA ASN A 265 4.65 34.46 4.61
C ASN A 265 5.67 33.72 5.48
N ILE A 266 6.58 32.95 4.86
CA ILE A 266 7.70 32.30 5.56
C ILE A 266 8.64 33.31 6.20
N GLU A 267 8.98 34.41 5.50
CA GLU A 267 9.81 35.47 6.04
C GLU A 267 9.10 36.21 7.20
N SER A 268 7.79 36.37 7.11
CA SER A 268 6.98 36.94 8.19
C SER A 268 6.94 36.06 9.43
N ALA A 269 6.76 34.73 9.22
CA ALA A 269 6.82 33.74 10.29
C ALA A 269 8.20 33.75 11.00
N ARG A 270 9.29 33.81 10.25
CA ARG A 270 10.66 33.90 10.80
C ARG A 270 10.86 35.20 11.60
N ARG A 271 10.35 36.34 11.12
CA ARG A 271 10.42 37.59 11.85
C ARG A 271 9.71 37.56 13.20
N LEU A 272 8.63 36.78 13.31
CA LEU A 272 7.90 36.53 14.56
C LEU A 272 8.61 35.52 15.48
N GLY A 273 9.69 34.86 15.02
CA GLY A 273 10.44 33.85 15.78
C GLY A 273 9.91 32.43 15.60
N ILE A 274 9.15 32.13 14.57
CA ILE A 274 8.76 30.77 14.24
C ILE A 274 9.95 30.12 13.53
N GLU A 275 10.61 29.17 14.20
CA GLU A 275 11.78 28.46 13.68
C GLU A 275 11.42 27.13 13.00
N ARG A 276 10.32 26.50 13.42
CA ARG A 276 9.89 25.17 13.00
C ARG A 276 8.85 25.28 11.89
N ILE A 277 9.32 25.54 10.67
CA ILE A 277 8.49 25.83 9.49
C ILE A 277 8.44 24.61 8.57
N ILE A 278 7.23 24.32 8.12
CA ILE A 278 6.91 23.41 7.00
C ILE A 278 6.23 24.28 5.96
N ALA A 279 6.60 24.16 4.68
CA ALA A 279 5.99 24.94 3.62
C ALA A 279 5.00 24.09 2.83
N ASP A 280 3.84 24.64 2.50
CA ASP A 280 2.90 24.05 1.56
C ASP A 280 2.68 25.00 0.36
N PRO A 281 3.28 24.71 -0.80
CA PRO A 281 2.99 25.44 -2.03
C PRO A 281 1.56 25.27 -2.55
N VAL A 282 0.74 24.42 -1.93
CA VAL A 282 -0.63 24.01 -2.23
C VAL A 282 -0.75 23.23 -3.54
N LEU A 283 -1.11 21.97 -3.44
CA LEU A 283 -1.38 21.12 -4.59
C LEU A 283 -2.79 21.38 -5.13
N ASP A 284 -2.89 21.85 -6.36
CA ASP A 284 -4.18 22.08 -7.01
C ASP A 284 -4.77 20.77 -7.57
N PRO A 285 -6.10 20.62 -7.62
CA PRO A 285 -6.73 19.42 -8.17
C PRO A 285 -6.53 19.28 -9.68
N VAL A 286 -6.71 18.07 -10.19
CA VAL A 286 -6.72 17.79 -11.63
C VAL A 286 -7.80 18.61 -12.32
N GLY A 287 -7.43 19.25 -13.44
CA GLY A 287 -8.31 20.18 -14.16
C GLY A 287 -8.33 21.62 -13.61
N HIS A 288 -7.63 21.87 -12.49
CA HIS A 288 -7.52 23.18 -11.84
C HIS A 288 -6.06 23.53 -11.54
N ASN A 289 -5.21 23.51 -12.56
CA ASN A 289 -3.79 23.90 -12.49
C ASN A 289 -2.85 22.95 -11.72
N ILE A 290 -3.14 21.65 -11.67
CA ILE A 290 -2.25 20.68 -11.00
C ILE A 290 -0.81 20.75 -11.53
N THR A 291 -0.61 20.96 -12.84
CA THR A 291 0.72 21.06 -13.43
C THR A 291 1.50 22.26 -12.89
N GLU A 292 0.85 23.42 -12.80
CA GLU A 292 1.46 24.62 -12.25
C GLU A 292 1.79 24.46 -10.76
N SER A 293 0.94 23.75 -10.02
CA SER A 293 1.23 23.46 -8.60
C SER A 293 2.46 22.55 -8.45
N ILE A 294 2.60 21.52 -9.27
CA ILE A 294 3.79 20.65 -9.27
C ILE A 294 5.05 21.45 -9.57
N VAL A 295 5.00 22.39 -10.54
CA VAL A 295 6.10 23.31 -10.84
C VAL A 295 6.44 24.18 -9.64
N ARG A 296 5.43 24.72 -8.91
CA ARG A 296 5.64 25.49 -7.67
C ARG A 296 6.39 24.68 -6.60
N TYR A 297 6.01 23.42 -6.38
CA TYR A 297 6.71 22.51 -5.47
C TYR A 297 8.17 22.34 -5.87
N HIS A 298 8.42 22.00 -7.13
CA HIS A 298 9.76 21.79 -7.66
C HIS A 298 10.64 23.04 -7.52
N GLU A 299 10.11 24.23 -7.90
CA GLU A 299 10.83 25.50 -7.78
C GLU A 299 11.10 25.88 -6.33
N PHE A 300 10.14 25.68 -5.44
CA PHE A 300 10.32 25.95 -4.02
C PHE A 300 11.42 25.06 -3.43
N HIS A 301 11.34 23.75 -3.62
CA HIS A 301 12.34 22.82 -3.11
C HIS A 301 13.74 23.14 -3.61
N ARG A 302 13.88 23.48 -4.90
CA ARG A 302 15.18 23.85 -5.45
C ARG A 302 15.79 25.10 -4.81
N ARG A 303 14.94 26.06 -4.37
CA ARG A 303 15.39 27.31 -3.72
C ARG A 303 15.61 27.15 -2.21
N TYR A 304 14.84 26.29 -1.58
CA TYR A 304 14.79 26.11 -0.12
C TYR A 304 14.81 24.62 0.25
N PRO A 305 15.88 23.88 -0.06
CA PRO A 305 15.94 22.42 0.10
C PRO A 305 15.85 21.95 1.57
N ASP A 306 16.17 22.84 2.53
CA ASP A 306 16.16 22.52 3.95
C ASP A 306 14.79 22.76 4.62
N ILE A 307 13.80 23.33 3.91
CA ILE A 307 12.45 23.50 4.46
C ILE A 307 11.61 22.28 4.07
N PRO A 308 11.11 21.49 5.05
CA PRO A 308 10.21 20.39 4.77
C PRO A 308 8.97 20.83 4.01
N LEU A 309 8.50 20.03 3.05
CA LEU A 309 7.33 20.32 2.25
C LEU A 309 6.14 19.45 2.66
N PHE A 310 5.01 20.08 2.83
CA PHE A 310 3.70 19.45 2.94
C PHE A 310 3.09 19.28 1.55
N PHE A 311 2.53 18.11 1.26
CA PHE A 311 1.98 17.74 -0.05
C PHE A 311 0.56 17.20 0.10
N GLY A 312 -0.42 18.00 -0.29
CA GLY A 312 -1.84 17.69 -0.16
C GLY A 312 -2.36 16.69 -1.17
N ALA A 313 -1.99 15.41 -1.06
CA ALA A 313 -2.47 14.36 -1.97
C ALA A 313 -4.00 14.24 -1.98
N GLY A 314 -4.64 14.46 -0.83
CA GLY A 314 -6.09 14.50 -0.67
C GLY A 314 -6.78 15.52 -1.58
N ASN A 315 -6.15 16.65 -1.89
CA ASN A 315 -6.70 17.67 -2.81
C ASN A 315 -6.97 17.13 -4.22
N VAL A 316 -6.31 16.04 -4.58
CA VAL A 316 -6.51 15.36 -5.86
C VAL A 316 -7.46 14.17 -5.71
N THR A 317 -7.21 13.28 -4.76
CA THR A 317 -7.96 12.03 -4.64
C THR A 317 -9.42 12.22 -4.26
N GLU A 318 -9.73 13.19 -3.40
CA GLU A 318 -11.10 13.51 -3.00
C GLU A 318 -11.94 14.11 -4.15
N LEU A 319 -11.28 14.73 -5.13
CA LEU A 319 -11.94 15.42 -6.24
C LEU A 319 -11.90 14.65 -7.57
N MET A 320 -11.54 13.36 -7.54
CA MET A 320 -11.54 12.48 -8.71
C MET A 320 -12.42 11.24 -8.44
N ASP A 321 -13.26 10.86 -9.41
CA ASP A 321 -14.04 9.62 -9.35
C ASP A 321 -13.24 8.46 -9.99
N VAL A 322 -12.19 8.02 -9.30
CA VAL A 322 -11.31 6.92 -9.71
C VAL A 322 -10.82 6.15 -8.49
N ASP A 323 -10.38 4.90 -8.70
CA ASP A 323 -9.72 4.14 -7.63
C ASP A 323 -8.41 4.83 -7.23
N THR A 324 -8.21 5.05 -5.92
CA THR A 324 -7.13 5.91 -5.39
C THR A 324 -5.74 5.31 -5.46
N ILE A 325 -5.60 3.97 -5.45
CA ILE A 325 -4.32 3.26 -5.34
C ILE A 325 -3.27 3.76 -6.35
N GLY A 326 -3.64 3.80 -7.65
CA GLY A 326 -2.73 4.25 -8.71
C GLY A 326 -2.47 5.76 -8.64
N VAL A 327 -3.46 6.55 -8.22
CA VAL A 327 -3.34 7.99 -8.05
C VAL A 327 -2.40 8.31 -6.90
N ASN A 328 -2.62 7.73 -5.73
CA ASN A 328 -1.77 7.91 -4.55
C ASN A 328 -0.33 7.46 -4.80
N ALA A 329 -0.12 6.33 -5.49
CA ALA A 329 1.21 5.88 -5.86
C ALA A 329 1.93 6.89 -6.79
N THR A 330 1.21 7.47 -7.77
CA THR A 330 1.76 8.46 -8.70
C THR A 330 2.03 9.79 -8.00
N LEU A 331 1.09 10.29 -7.18
CA LEU A 331 1.27 11.51 -6.41
C LEU A 331 2.43 11.40 -5.42
N CYS A 332 2.59 10.24 -4.77
CA CYS A 332 3.72 9.96 -3.91
C CYS A 332 5.05 9.98 -4.67
N GLY A 333 5.10 9.44 -5.90
CA GLY A 333 6.27 9.53 -6.78
C GLY A 333 6.61 10.98 -7.15
N ILE A 334 5.61 11.76 -7.55
CA ILE A 334 5.77 13.21 -7.85
C ILE A 334 6.24 13.95 -6.58
N GLY A 335 5.63 13.67 -5.42
CA GLY A 335 6.05 14.24 -4.15
C GLY A 335 7.50 13.94 -3.83
N ALA A 336 7.96 12.70 -4.03
CA ALA A 336 9.36 12.31 -3.82
C ALA A 336 10.33 13.11 -4.70
N GLU A 337 9.99 13.32 -5.98
CA GLU A 337 10.81 14.08 -6.92
C GLU A 337 10.77 15.59 -6.68
N THR A 338 9.72 16.09 -6.04
CA THR A 338 9.56 17.53 -5.72
C THR A 338 9.93 17.88 -4.27
N GLY A 339 10.44 16.90 -3.48
CA GLY A 339 10.98 17.13 -2.15
C GLY A 339 9.93 17.10 -1.03
N ALA A 340 8.75 16.51 -1.26
CA ALA A 340 7.74 16.34 -0.23
C ALA A 340 8.27 15.59 1.01
N SER A 341 7.86 16.05 2.17
CA SER A 341 8.21 15.47 3.48
C SER A 341 6.99 14.87 4.17
N ILE A 342 5.83 15.44 3.93
CA ILE A 342 4.52 15.01 4.43
C ILE A 342 3.59 14.79 3.25
N LEU A 343 2.90 13.65 3.23
CA LEU A 343 1.81 13.32 2.32
C LEU A 343 0.50 13.39 3.12
N PHE A 344 -0.40 14.27 2.74
CA PHE A 344 -1.64 14.54 3.49
C PHE A 344 -2.86 13.97 2.77
N THR A 345 -3.76 13.34 3.54
CA THR A 345 -5.05 12.85 3.05
C THR A 345 -6.09 12.81 4.17
N PRO A 346 -7.33 13.24 3.91
CA PRO A 346 -8.42 13.15 4.88
C PRO A 346 -9.14 11.80 4.88
N GLU A 347 -8.98 10.94 3.85
CA GLU A 347 -9.84 9.75 3.67
C GLU A 347 -11.32 10.04 3.91
N TYR A 348 -11.81 11.18 3.45
CA TYR A 348 -13.16 11.67 3.81
C TYR A 348 -14.26 11.01 2.99
N SER A 349 -14.11 10.96 1.66
CA SER A 349 -15.07 10.30 0.79
C SER A 349 -14.92 8.78 0.78
N ASP A 350 -16.00 8.05 0.53
CA ASP A 350 -15.99 6.57 0.48
C ASP A 350 -14.97 6.04 -0.53
N LYS A 351 -14.78 6.72 -1.66
CA LYS A 351 -13.81 6.35 -2.70
C LYS A 351 -12.35 6.57 -2.28
N ALA A 352 -12.10 7.45 -1.31
CA ALA A 352 -10.76 7.74 -0.80
C ALA A 352 -10.39 6.90 0.44
N GLN A 353 -11.29 6.05 0.92
CA GLN A 353 -11.01 5.15 2.03
C GLN A 353 -9.84 4.20 1.69
N GLY A 354 -8.85 4.12 2.58
CA GLY A 354 -7.62 3.36 2.38
C GLY A 354 -6.41 4.19 1.93
N SER A 355 -6.60 5.48 1.58
CA SER A 355 -5.53 6.37 1.09
C SER A 355 -4.34 6.50 2.04
N ILE A 356 -4.56 6.46 3.36
CA ILE A 356 -3.45 6.46 4.35
C ILE A 356 -2.53 5.26 4.12
N GLY A 357 -3.09 4.05 4.05
CA GLY A 357 -2.33 2.82 3.83
C GLY A 357 -1.66 2.77 2.46
N GLU A 358 -2.33 3.29 1.43
CA GLU A 358 -1.81 3.41 0.08
C GLU A 358 -0.60 4.36 0.02
N LEU A 359 -0.73 5.57 0.59
CA LEU A 359 0.35 6.55 0.67
C LEU A 359 1.50 6.05 1.55
N LYS A 360 1.21 5.35 2.66
CA LYS A 360 2.23 4.71 3.49
C LYS A 360 3.07 3.74 2.68
N LYS A 361 2.42 2.80 2.02
CA LYS A 361 3.13 1.82 1.18
C LYS A 361 3.82 2.47 -0.01
N ALA A 362 3.21 3.46 -0.67
CA ALA A 362 3.85 4.21 -1.74
C ALA A 362 5.11 4.94 -1.25
N SER A 363 5.08 5.58 -0.07
CA SER A 363 6.23 6.26 0.50
C SER A 363 7.38 5.28 0.84
N GLU A 364 7.04 4.08 1.30
CA GLU A 364 8.00 2.98 1.52
C GLU A 364 8.63 2.51 0.20
N MET A 365 7.82 2.39 -0.86
CA MET A 365 8.33 2.08 -2.20
C MET A 365 9.28 3.17 -2.72
N MET A 366 8.94 4.44 -2.56
CA MET A 366 9.82 5.56 -2.98
C MET A 366 11.11 5.60 -2.15
N GLN A 367 11.08 5.28 -0.86
CA GLN A 367 12.27 5.15 -0.03
C GLN A 367 13.20 4.05 -0.56
N LEU A 368 12.66 2.88 -0.91
CA LEU A 368 13.44 1.79 -1.52
C LEU A 368 14.00 2.19 -2.89
N CYS A 369 13.25 2.93 -3.71
CA CYS A 369 13.74 3.45 -4.98
C CYS A 369 14.98 4.32 -4.78
N ARG A 370 14.95 5.19 -3.78
CA ARG A 370 16.08 6.06 -3.43
C ARG A 370 17.29 5.24 -2.92
N ILE A 371 17.07 4.27 -2.03
CA ILE A 371 18.14 3.41 -1.49
C ILE A 371 18.79 2.57 -2.59
N ARG A 372 17.98 2.04 -3.51
CA ARG A 372 18.44 1.11 -4.56
C ARG A 372 18.76 1.79 -5.89
N GLU A 373 18.55 3.11 -6.00
CA GLU A 373 18.68 3.87 -7.24
C GLU A 373 17.93 3.21 -8.40
N SER A 374 16.69 2.82 -8.17
CA SER A 374 15.88 2.02 -9.10
C SER A 374 14.45 2.55 -9.24
N SER A 375 13.78 2.17 -10.31
CA SER A 375 12.34 2.40 -10.46
C SER A 375 11.52 1.61 -9.42
N PRO A 376 10.26 2.02 -9.10
CA PRO A 376 9.38 1.36 -8.13
C PRO A 376 8.81 0.02 -8.66
N LYS A 377 9.71 -0.89 -9.02
CA LYS A 377 9.39 -2.19 -9.58
C LYS A 377 10.24 -3.27 -8.93
N ASP A 378 9.63 -4.41 -8.62
CA ASP A 378 10.32 -5.58 -8.05
C ASP A 378 11.01 -5.31 -6.70
N LEU A 379 10.43 -4.41 -5.88
CA LEU A 379 11.00 -3.95 -4.62
C LEU A 379 10.85 -4.93 -3.45
N GLY A 380 9.94 -5.92 -3.54
CA GLY A 380 9.52 -6.80 -2.43
C GLY A 380 8.20 -6.35 -1.78
N ILE A 381 7.84 -5.10 -1.98
CA ILE A 381 6.53 -4.52 -1.64
C ILE A 381 5.93 -3.87 -2.89
N ASP A 382 4.60 -3.87 -3.00
CA ASP A 382 3.88 -3.26 -4.12
C ASP A 382 2.45 -2.85 -3.71
N LEU A 383 1.78 -2.15 -4.62
CA LEU A 383 0.38 -1.71 -4.52
C LEU A 383 -0.51 -2.39 -5.57
N LEU A 384 -0.17 -3.61 -5.98
CA LEU A 384 -1.00 -4.43 -6.86
C LEU A 384 -2.12 -5.09 -6.04
N PHE A 385 -3.33 -4.59 -6.17
CA PHE A 385 -4.47 -5.03 -5.39
C PHE A 385 -5.50 -5.81 -6.23
N ILE A 386 -5.87 -5.28 -7.39
CA ILE A 386 -6.87 -5.89 -8.27
C ILE A 386 -6.20 -6.63 -9.43
N LYS A 387 -5.11 -6.06 -9.98
CA LYS A 387 -4.40 -6.62 -11.13
C LYS A 387 -3.23 -7.46 -10.69
N GLU A 388 -2.95 -8.50 -11.46
CA GLU A 388 -1.75 -9.31 -11.29
C GLU A 388 -0.55 -8.66 -12.00
N LYS A 389 0.62 -8.79 -11.39
CA LYS A 389 1.88 -8.42 -12.05
C LYS A 389 2.08 -9.19 -13.36
N ARG A 390 1.58 -10.41 -13.42
CA ARG A 390 1.60 -11.30 -14.58
C ARG A 390 0.45 -12.29 -14.54
N LYS A 391 -0.25 -12.43 -15.66
CA LYS A 391 -1.30 -13.42 -15.85
C LYS A 391 -0.71 -14.81 -16.03
N ARG A 392 -1.40 -15.82 -15.53
CA ARG A 392 -1.15 -17.21 -15.87
C ARG A 392 -1.51 -17.45 -17.34
N PRO A 393 -0.81 -18.37 -18.04
CA PRO A 393 -1.19 -18.71 -19.41
C PRO A 393 -2.59 -19.34 -19.44
N ASP A 394 -3.36 -19.01 -20.47
CA ASP A 394 -4.68 -19.59 -20.68
C ASP A 394 -4.57 -21.06 -21.05
N SER A 395 -5.49 -21.87 -20.54
CA SER A 395 -5.62 -23.27 -20.97
C SER A 395 -6.52 -23.35 -22.20
N PRO A 396 -6.21 -24.24 -23.16
CA PRO A 396 -7.09 -24.44 -24.31
C PRO A 396 -8.46 -24.98 -23.88
N LEU A 397 -9.49 -24.63 -24.64
CA LEU A 397 -10.83 -25.17 -24.39
C LEU A 397 -10.83 -26.68 -24.63
N PRO A 398 -11.58 -27.45 -23.83
CA PRO A 398 -11.82 -28.87 -24.08
C PRO A 398 -12.49 -29.11 -25.45
N GLU A 399 -12.21 -30.26 -26.08
CA GLU A 399 -12.83 -30.59 -27.38
C GLU A 399 -14.37 -30.64 -27.35
N LYS A 400 -14.96 -30.95 -26.20
CA LYS A 400 -16.39 -31.02 -26.02
C LYS A 400 -16.84 -30.01 -24.95
N VAL A 401 -17.57 -29.00 -25.35
CA VAL A 401 -18.13 -27.97 -24.48
C VAL A 401 -19.65 -27.93 -24.61
N ILE A 402 -20.34 -27.97 -23.49
CA ILE A 402 -21.79 -27.73 -23.42
C ILE A 402 -22.03 -26.26 -23.09
N THR A 403 -22.79 -25.58 -23.93
CA THR A 403 -23.17 -24.19 -23.66
C THR A 403 -24.10 -24.11 -22.45
N ALA A 404 -23.67 -23.35 -21.40
CA ALA A 404 -24.43 -23.16 -20.18
C ALA A 404 -25.70 -22.35 -20.44
N ARG A 405 -26.76 -22.65 -19.70
CA ARG A 405 -28.06 -21.95 -19.77
C ARG A 405 -28.50 -21.62 -18.35
N ALA A 406 -28.99 -20.39 -18.13
CA ALA A 406 -29.64 -20.02 -16.88
C ALA A 406 -30.97 -20.74 -16.69
N SER A 407 -31.18 -21.30 -15.50
CA SER A 407 -32.50 -21.82 -15.11
C SER A 407 -33.39 -20.66 -14.63
N LYS A 408 -34.67 -20.67 -15.09
CA LYS A 408 -35.71 -19.75 -14.60
C LYS A 408 -36.56 -20.36 -13.48
N ASN A 409 -36.31 -21.63 -13.13
CA ASN A 409 -37.08 -22.35 -12.12
C ASN A 409 -36.47 -22.04 -10.74
N TRP A 410 -37.19 -21.23 -9.97
CA TRP A 410 -36.88 -20.99 -8.55
C TRP A 410 -37.86 -21.81 -7.67
N ARG A 411 -37.34 -22.39 -6.61
CA ARG A 411 -38.12 -23.06 -5.56
C ARG A 411 -37.55 -22.70 -4.21
N GLN A 412 -38.45 -22.40 -3.27
CA GLN A 412 -38.04 -22.13 -1.89
C GLN A 412 -37.40 -23.36 -1.26
N ASP A 413 -36.35 -23.18 -0.49
CA ASP A 413 -35.70 -24.23 0.28
C ASP A 413 -36.59 -24.56 1.51
N PRO A 414 -36.93 -25.84 1.72
CA PRO A 414 -37.66 -26.25 2.93
C PRO A 414 -36.91 -25.93 4.24
N ALA A 415 -35.59 -25.85 4.22
CA ALA A 415 -34.79 -25.45 5.39
C ALA A 415 -35.05 -24.00 5.81
N GLY A 416 -35.45 -23.14 4.89
CA GLY A 416 -35.71 -21.72 5.13
C GLY A 416 -34.84 -20.77 4.33
N PRO A 417 -35.11 -19.46 4.37
CA PRO A 417 -34.28 -18.44 3.75
C PRO A 417 -33.06 -18.11 4.60
N VAL A 418 -31.96 -17.71 3.97
CA VAL A 418 -30.76 -17.18 4.60
C VAL A 418 -30.51 -15.78 4.10
N ARG A 419 -30.31 -14.83 5.02
CA ARG A 419 -29.92 -13.46 4.71
C ARG A 419 -28.40 -13.31 4.94
N VAL A 420 -27.71 -12.82 3.92
CA VAL A 420 -26.27 -12.54 4.01
C VAL A 420 -26.05 -11.04 4.19
N ARG A 421 -25.15 -10.67 5.10
CA ARG A 421 -24.67 -9.29 5.30
C ARG A 421 -23.21 -9.30 5.72
N ILE A 422 -22.58 -8.14 5.68
CA ILE A 422 -21.20 -7.94 6.14
C ILE A 422 -21.14 -7.04 7.38
N VAL A 423 -20.09 -7.23 8.17
CA VAL A 423 -19.68 -6.35 9.27
C VAL A 423 -18.21 -6.00 9.03
N PRO A 424 -17.93 -4.85 8.38
CA PRO A 424 -16.56 -4.45 8.07
C PRO A 424 -15.73 -4.21 9.33
N ASP A 425 -14.42 -4.50 9.24
CA ASP A 425 -13.44 -4.10 10.24
C ASP A 425 -13.17 -2.59 10.10
N LYS A 426 -13.64 -1.81 11.06
CA LYS A 426 -13.51 -0.35 11.04
C LYS A 426 -12.08 0.14 11.31
N ILE A 427 -11.25 -0.68 11.98
CA ILE A 427 -9.88 -0.31 12.36
C ILE A 427 -8.93 -0.57 11.20
N ASN A 428 -8.87 -1.81 10.72
CA ASN A 428 -7.92 -2.18 9.67
C ASN A 428 -8.35 -1.75 8.26
N GLY A 429 -9.63 -1.46 8.07
CA GLY A 429 -10.20 -0.99 6.80
C GLY A 429 -10.38 -2.07 5.73
N ASN A 430 -9.75 -3.23 5.90
CA ASN A 430 -9.89 -4.40 5.03
C ASN A 430 -10.26 -5.62 5.87
N GLY A 431 -11.22 -6.43 5.39
CA GLY A 431 -11.69 -7.59 6.12
C GLY A 431 -12.91 -7.29 6.99
N GLY A 432 -13.22 -8.20 7.91
CA GLY A 432 -14.41 -8.16 8.76
C GLY A 432 -15.11 -9.50 8.78
N LEU A 433 -16.39 -9.51 9.15
CA LEU A 433 -17.19 -10.73 9.26
C LEU A 433 -18.29 -10.77 8.19
N ILE A 434 -18.45 -11.93 7.58
CA ILE A 434 -19.63 -12.29 6.82
C ILE A 434 -20.63 -12.91 7.78
N VAL A 435 -21.87 -12.42 7.78
CA VAL A 435 -22.92 -12.91 8.66
C VAL A 435 -24.05 -13.48 7.83
N ALA A 436 -24.35 -14.77 8.05
CA ALA A 436 -25.49 -15.46 7.48
C ALA A 436 -26.57 -15.63 8.55
N GLU A 437 -27.72 -14.98 8.37
CA GLU A 437 -28.86 -15.01 9.31
C GLU A 437 -29.93 -15.99 8.80
N HIS A 438 -30.19 -17.02 9.57
CA HIS A 438 -31.28 -17.96 9.38
C HIS A 438 -32.19 -17.93 10.61
N GLU A 439 -33.48 -18.32 10.50
CA GLU A 439 -34.41 -18.31 11.61
C GLU A 439 -33.96 -19.11 12.86
N LYS A 440 -33.13 -20.16 12.64
CA LYS A 440 -32.62 -21.05 13.70
C LYS A 440 -31.27 -20.61 14.26
N ALA A 441 -30.45 -19.89 13.51
CA ALA A 441 -29.11 -19.48 13.90
C ALA A 441 -28.58 -18.33 13.07
N ALA A 442 -27.71 -17.49 13.66
CA ALA A 442 -26.85 -16.56 12.94
C ALA A 442 -25.41 -17.09 12.96
N ILE A 443 -24.77 -17.14 11.81
CA ILE A 443 -23.42 -17.66 11.63
C ILE A 443 -22.55 -16.49 11.19
N ALA A 444 -21.40 -16.32 11.82
CA ALA A 444 -20.40 -15.32 11.44
C ALA A 444 -19.05 -16.00 11.17
N GLY A 445 -18.36 -15.60 10.12
CA GLY A 445 -17.04 -16.09 9.74
C GLY A 445 -16.28 -15.08 8.91
N GLU A 446 -14.99 -15.26 8.76
CA GLU A 446 -14.11 -14.38 7.98
C GLU A 446 -14.08 -14.74 6.49
N SER A 447 -14.51 -15.95 6.13
CA SER A 447 -14.53 -16.42 4.74
C SER A 447 -15.89 -16.99 4.33
N ALA A 448 -16.20 -16.87 3.05
CA ALA A 448 -17.38 -17.48 2.42
C ALA A 448 -17.43 -18.98 2.67
N ARG A 449 -16.27 -19.64 2.64
CA ARG A 449 -16.14 -21.07 2.85
C ARG A 449 -16.55 -21.48 4.27
N GLU A 450 -16.01 -20.83 5.31
CA GLU A 450 -16.34 -21.13 6.70
C GLU A 450 -17.84 -21.01 6.98
N VAL A 451 -18.43 -19.92 6.49
CA VAL A 451 -19.87 -19.67 6.67
C VAL A 451 -20.69 -20.73 5.92
N MET A 452 -20.32 -21.08 4.68
CA MET A 452 -21.05 -22.08 3.89
C MET A 452 -20.91 -23.48 4.47
N ASP A 453 -19.72 -23.89 4.86
CA ASP A 453 -19.46 -25.21 5.49
C ASP A 453 -20.31 -25.35 6.76
N THR A 454 -20.41 -24.29 7.59
CA THR A 454 -21.23 -24.27 8.80
C THR A 454 -22.73 -24.31 8.50
N LEU A 455 -23.22 -23.59 7.46
CA LEU A 455 -24.60 -23.65 7.03
C LEU A 455 -25.02 -25.07 6.61
N ILE A 456 -24.13 -25.79 5.94
CA ILE A 456 -24.35 -27.18 5.51
C ILE A 456 -24.31 -28.12 6.73
N GLU A 457 -23.32 -27.99 7.61
CA GLU A 457 -23.17 -28.85 8.79
C GLU A 457 -24.38 -28.76 9.74
N LEU A 458 -24.95 -27.56 9.87
CA LEU A 458 -26.16 -27.32 10.68
C LEU A 458 -27.47 -27.61 9.95
N GLU A 459 -27.42 -28.17 8.73
CA GLU A 459 -28.60 -28.50 7.90
C GLU A 459 -29.54 -27.30 7.65
N LEU A 460 -28.98 -26.08 7.58
CA LEU A 460 -29.71 -24.84 7.33
C LEU A 460 -29.93 -24.58 5.83
N VAL A 461 -29.36 -25.42 4.98
CA VAL A 461 -29.53 -25.45 3.52
C VAL A 461 -29.78 -26.87 3.10
N SER A 462 -30.88 -27.16 2.40
CA SER A 462 -31.25 -28.51 1.97
C SER A 462 -31.26 -28.70 0.45
N ARG A 463 -31.25 -27.60 -0.33
CA ARG A 463 -31.30 -27.64 -1.79
C ARG A 463 -29.96 -27.22 -2.40
N LEU A 464 -29.54 -27.96 -3.42
CA LEU A 464 -28.27 -27.66 -4.13
C LEU A 464 -28.32 -26.31 -4.89
N ASP A 465 -29.47 -25.94 -5.43
CA ASP A 465 -29.63 -24.64 -6.12
C ASP A 465 -29.57 -23.47 -5.12
N HIS A 466 -30.12 -23.63 -3.91
CA HIS A 466 -29.98 -22.65 -2.82
C HIS A 466 -28.54 -22.59 -2.29
N ALA A 467 -27.90 -23.73 -2.09
CA ALA A 467 -26.48 -23.78 -1.71
C ALA A 467 -25.57 -23.08 -2.74
N ALA A 468 -25.82 -23.32 -4.04
CA ALA A 468 -25.07 -22.66 -5.10
C ALA A 468 -25.32 -21.15 -5.15
N TYR A 469 -26.54 -20.70 -4.89
CA TYR A 469 -26.91 -19.29 -4.77
C TYR A 469 -26.20 -18.64 -3.58
N LEU A 470 -26.30 -19.24 -2.39
CA LEU A 470 -25.64 -18.73 -1.18
C LEU A 470 -24.11 -18.70 -1.31
N GLY A 471 -23.50 -19.72 -1.90
CA GLY A 471 -22.05 -19.73 -2.15
C GLY A 471 -21.60 -18.54 -3.00
N ARG A 472 -22.40 -18.15 -4.03
CA ARG A 472 -22.13 -16.95 -4.83
C ARG A 472 -22.33 -15.66 -4.04
N GLU A 473 -23.38 -15.58 -3.20
CA GLU A 473 -23.62 -14.39 -2.37
C GLU A 473 -22.56 -14.23 -1.28
N LEU A 474 -22.17 -15.30 -0.62
CA LEU A 474 -21.10 -15.31 0.37
C LEU A 474 -19.75 -14.87 -0.25
N GLU A 475 -19.42 -15.36 -1.46
CA GLU A 475 -18.21 -14.95 -2.18
C GLU A 475 -18.25 -13.44 -2.52
N LYS A 476 -19.40 -12.92 -2.97
CA LYS A 476 -19.55 -11.46 -3.18
C LYS A 476 -19.36 -10.68 -1.87
N ALA A 477 -19.87 -11.19 -0.76
CA ALA A 477 -19.72 -10.58 0.55
C ALA A 477 -18.24 -10.57 0.98
N GLU A 478 -17.50 -11.67 0.76
CA GLU A 478 -16.05 -11.75 1.02
C GLU A 478 -15.26 -10.76 0.16
N LEU A 479 -15.56 -10.70 -1.14
CA LEU A 479 -14.93 -9.73 -2.05
C LEU A 479 -15.27 -8.28 -1.67
N ALA A 480 -16.50 -8.00 -1.21
CA ALA A 480 -16.88 -6.69 -0.74
C ALA A 480 -16.05 -6.24 0.48
N LEU A 481 -15.86 -7.13 1.46
CA LEU A 481 -14.97 -6.89 2.60
C LEU A 481 -13.52 -6.67 2.14
N ARG A 482 -13.03 -7.52 1.24
CA ARG A 482 -11.66 -7.42 0.71
C ARG A 482 -11.40 -6.11 -0.03
N PHE A 483 -12.39 -5.61 -0.78
CA PHE A 483 -12.28 -4.38 -1.59
C PHE A 483 -12.82 -3.13 -0.87
N ASN A 484 -13.14 -3.26 0.42
CA ASN A 484 -13.76 -2.20 1.21
C ASN A 484 -14.97 -1.58 0.52
N ARG A 485 -15.88 -2.43 0.02
CA ARG A 485 -17.11 -2.04 -0.66
C ARG A 485 -18.35 -2.38 0.16
N SER A 486 -19.43 -1.68 -0.08
CA SER A 486 -20.74 -2.08 0.42
C SER A 486 -21.19 -3.39 -0.23
N TYR A 487 -21.95 -4.19 0.51
CA TYR A 487 -22.59 -5.42 0.04
C TYR A 487 -24.11 -5.34 0.25
N ALA A 488 -24.85 -5.67 -0.79
CA ALA A 488 -26.27 -5.95 -0.70
C ALA A 488 -26.57 -7.28 -1.41
N GLN A 489 -27.31 -8.15 -0.72
CA GLN A 489 -27.71 -9.45 -1.29
C GLN A 489 -28.56 -9.24 -2.55
N ASP A 490 -28.35 -10.06 -3.58
CA ASP A 490 -28.95 -10.01 -4.91
C ASP A 490 -28.49 -8.86 -5.83
N ASP A 491 -27.76 -7.88 -5.35
CA ASP A 491 -27.18 -6.84 -6.20
C ASP A 491 -26.03 -7.36 -7.06
N ILE A 492 -25.74 -6.65 -8.16
CA ILE A 492 -24.58 -6.91 -9.00
C ILE A 492 -23.35 -6.36 -8.28
N PHE A 493 -22.32 -7.19 -8.17
CA PHE A 493 -21.04 -6.80 -7.56
C PHE A 493 -20.18 -6.04 -8.58
#